data_94970b351f569160374e10ede8d4c558
#
_entry.id   94970b351f569160374e10ede8d4c558
#
_cell.length_a   1.000
_cell.length_b   1.000
_cell.length_c   1.000
_cell.angle_alpha   90.00
_cell.angle_beta   90.00
_cell.angle_gamma   90.00
#
_symmetry.space_group_name_H-M   'P 1'
#
loop_
_entity.id
_entity.type
_entity.pdbx_description
1 polymer ?
#
loop_
_entity_poly.entity_id
_entity_poly.type
_entity_poly.pdbx_seq_one_letter_code
_entity_poly.pdbx_strand_id
1 'polypeptide(L)'
;MLLMLGTSCSNDDTYTLCDECNGQKIIDITQFGLPTDGSTDCADLINAIIADLPPEGGTILIPEGTFRLDSPIQLTRNFVTLKGVNDEAVTAAADTRESRLVLGNAEYALHVAPVADIDGRKNRISGVEVNGLTLVGKGDHQGTGIYVEHDNDRLHFFNIKMENMYQGIKLQGCDAITLARIDATDVVNGIDMNGGIQNMVTNSVFGSTQGGVTARISGESNLI
;
A
#
# COMPACT_ATOMS: atom_id res chain seq x y z
N MET A 1 -47.74 6.21 -1.72
CA MET A 1 -47.51 5.25 -0.63
C MET A 1 -46.27 4.47 -1.03
N LEU A 2 -45.08 4.94 -0.59
CA LEU A 2 -43.80 4.41 -0.97
C LEU A 2 -43.36 3.40 0.08
N LEU A 3 -43.26 2.11 -0.28
CA LEU A 3 -42.79 1.05 0.60
C LEU A 3 -41.27 1.17 0.71
N MET A 4 -40.79 1.52 1.89
CA MET A 4 -39.39 1.35 2.29
C MET A 4 -39.17 -0.13 2.59
N LEU A 5 -38.46 -0.86 1.74
CA LEU A 5 -37.94 -2.17 2.06
C LEU A 5 -36.62 -1.97 2.83
N GLY A 6 -36.73 -2.08 4.15
CA GLY A 6 -35.57 -2.19 5.01
C GLY A 6 -34.93 -3.56 4.83
N THR A 7 -33.69 -3.61 4.37
CA THR A 7 -32.88 -4.84 4.41
C THR A 7 -32.34 -5.01 5.82
N SER A 8 -32.90 -5.96 6.55
CA SER A 8 -32.42 -6.45 7.83
C SER A 8 -31.19 -7.32 7.58
N CYS A 9 -30.05 -6.96 8.14
CA CYS A 9 -28.91 -7.85 8.24
C CYS A 9 -29.25 -8.96 9.25
N SER A 10 -29.41 -10.21 8.79
CA SER A 10 -29.55 -11.37 9.65
C SER A 10 -28.17 -11.88 10.05
N ASN A 11 -28.00 -12.16 11.37
CA ASN A 11 -26.83 -12.83 11.93
C ASN A 11 -26.84 -14.33 11.55
N ASP A 12 -26.37 -14.64 10.36
CA ASP A 12 -25.92 -15.99 10.04
C ASP A 12 -24.41 -15.89 9.71
N ASP A 13 -23.62 -16.80 10.30
CA ASP A 13 -22.17 -16.89 10.25
C ASP A 13 -21.58 -17.19 8.85
N THR A 14 -22.22 -16.76 7.81
CA THR A 14 -21.66 -16.64 6.47
C THR A 14 -21.37 -15.16 6.24
N TYR A 15 -20.09 -14.81 6.24
CA TYR A 15 -19.62 -13.49 5.80
C TYR A 15 -20.08 -13.24 4.37
N THR A 16 -21.29 -12.76 4.22
CA THR A 16 -21.71 -12.11 2.99
C THR A 16 -21.06 -10.73 3.06
N LEU A 17 -19.94 -10.56 2.35
CA LEU A 17 -19.34 -9.25 2.15
C LEU A 17 -20.45 -8.33 1.64
N CYS A 18 -20.75 -7.27 2.39
CA CYS A 18 -21.57 -6.20 1.87
C CYS A 18 -20.81 -5.61 0.68
N ASP A 19 -21.30 -5.82 -0.53
CA ASP A 19 -20.71 -5.27 -1.76
C ASP A 19 -20.59 -3.73 -1.72
N GLU A 20 -21.27 -3.08 -0.77
CA GLU A 20 -21.23 -1.63 -0.55
C GLU A 20 -21.39 -1.28 0.93
N CYS A 21 -20.30 -0.94 1.62
CA CYS A 21 -20.37 -0.23 2.89
C CYS A 21 -20.17 1.27 2.63
N ASN A 22 -21.18 2.08 2.87
CA ASN A 22 -21.17 3.54 2.65
C ASN A 22 -20.92 3.99 1.20
N GLY A 23 -21.33 3.20 0.20
CA GLY A 23 -21.11 3.52 -1.22
C GLY A 23 -19.69 3.22 -1.73
N GLN A 24 -18.79 2.72 -0.90
CA GLN A 24 -17.46 2.29 -1.33
C GLN A 24 -17.46 0.79 -1.67
N LYS A 25 -16.92 0.46 -2.84
CA LYS A 25 -16.76 -0.92 -3.29
C LYS A 25 -15.67 -1.62 -2.46
N ILE A 26 -15.98 -2.81 -1.92
CA ILE A 26 -14.99 -3.66 -1.24
C ILE A 26 -14.78 -4.91 -2.08
N ILE A 27 -13.53 -5.19 -2.42
CA ILE A 27 -13.15 -6.29 -3.29
C ILE A 27 -12.09 -7.14 -2.59
N ASP A 28 -12.40 -8.41 -2.36
CA ASP A 28 -11.43 -9.40 -1.89
C ASP A 28 -10.79 -10.08 -3.11
N ILE A 29 -9.46 -10.04 -3.22
CA ILE A 29 -8.76 -10.61 -4.37
C ILE A 29 -8.88 -12.13 -4.47
N THR A 30 -9.25 -12.84 -3.40
CA THR A 30 -9.50 -14.29 -3.45
C THR A 30 -10.69 -14.67 -4.31
N GLN A 31 -11.65 -13.76 -4.50
CA GLN A 31 -12.81 -13.98 -5.38
C GLN A 31 -12.41 -14.26 -6.84
N PHE A 32 -11.19 -13.91 -7.21
CA PHE A 32 -10.64 -14.13 -8.55
C PHE A 32 -9.82 -15.41 -8.67
N GLY A 33 -9.80 -16.25 -7.62
CA GLY A 33 -9.12 -17.56 -7.64
C GLY A 33 -7.59 -17.49 -7.62
N LEU A 34 -7.01 -16.37 -7.16
CA LEU A 34 -5.57 -16.25 -6.99
C LEU A 34 -5.06 -17.22 -5.90
N PRO A 35 -3.99 -17.98 -6.17
CA PRO A 35 -3.32 -18.75 -5.14
C PRO A 35 -2.65 -17.82 -4.12
N THR A 36 -2.64 -18.23 -2.86
CA THR A 36 -2.05 -17.47 -1.75
C THR A 36 -0.63 -17.94 -1.39
N ASP A 37 0.03 -18.66 -2.30
CA ASP A 37 1.34 -19.29 -2.09
C ASP A 37 2.49 -18.59 -2.85
N GLY A 38 2.20 -17.50 -3.58
CA GLY A 38 3.17 -16.76 -4.38
C GLY A 38 3.55 -17.43 -5.71
N SER A 39 2.88 -18.50 -6.10
CA SER A 39 3.18 -19.23 -7.35
C SER A 39 2.81 -18.45 -8.61
N THR A 40 1.84 -17.54 -8.51
CA THR A 40 1.29 -16.77 -9.64
C THR A 40 1.47 -15.28 -9.40
N ASP A 41 1.77 -14.53 -10.47
CA ASP A 41 1.75 -13.08 -10.43
C ASP A 41 0.35 -12.54 -10.17
N CYS A 42 0.21 -11.62 -9.24
CA CYS A 42 -1.07 -11.01 -8.92
C CYS A 42 -1.14 -9.52 -9.28
N ALA A 43 -0.04 -8.92 -9.73
CA ALA A 43 0.04 -7.49 -9.95
C ALA A 43 -0.93 -7.00 -11.04
N ASP A 44 -1.00 -7.72 -12.16
CA ASP A 44 -1.90 -7.33 -13.26
C ASP A 44 -3.37 -7.37 -12.84
N LEU A 45 -3.77 -8.35 -12.04
CA LEU A 45 -5.14 -8.42 -11.53
C LEU A 45 -5.43 -7.26 -10.57
N ILE A 46 -4.55 -6.99 -9.60
CA ILE A 46 -4.75 -5.90 -8.65
C ILE A 46 -4.80 -4.56 -9.39
N ASN A 47 -3.92 -4.35 -10.38
CA ASN A 47 -3.92 -3.15 -11.21
C ASN A 47 -5.20 -3.01 -12.04
N ALA A 48 -5.74 -4.10 -12.58
CA ALA A 48 -7.02 -4.09 -13.28
C ALA A 48 -8.18 -3.74 -12.35
N ILE A 49 -8.19 -4.29 -11.12
CA ILE A 49 -9.18 -3.95 -10.10
C ILE A 49 -9.10 -2.45 -9.75
N ILE A 50 -7.89 -1.91 -9.53
CA ILE A 50 -7.70 -0.48 -9.26
C ILE A 50 -8.26 0.37 -10.39
N ALA A 51 -7.98 0.00 -11.64
CA ALA A 51 -8.46 0.74 -12.82
C ALA A 51 -9.99 0.73 -12.95
N ASP A 52 -10.66 -0.33 -12.50
CA ASP A 52 -12.12 -0.52 -12.59
C ASP A 52 -12.88 0.03 -11.36
N LEU A 53 -12.19 0.57 -10.35
CA LEU A 53 -12.86 1.18 -9.21
C LEU A 53 -13.71 2.39 -9.64
N PRO A 54 -14.83 2.68 -8.96
CA PRO A 54 -15.62 3.88 -9.21
C PRO A 54 -14.83 5.16 -8.85
N PRO A 55 -15.29 6.34 -9.27
CA PRO A 55 -14.63 7.61 -8.95
C PRO A 55 -14.46 7.86 -7.45
N GLU A 56 -15.33 7.32 -6.62
CA GLU A 56 -15.31 7.39 -5.16
C GLU A 56 -14.22 6.51 -4.55
N GLY A 57 -13.52 5.71 -5.37
CA GLY A 57 -12.51 4.77 -4.93
C GLY A 57 -13.09 3.45 -4.44
N GLY A 58 -12.33 2.77 -3.58
CA GLY A 58 -12.75 1.50 -3.00
C GLY A 58 -11.64 0.83 -2.20
N THR A 59 -12.01 -0.26 -1.53
CA THR A 59 -11.10 -1.06 -0.71
C THR A 59 -10.81 -2.39 -1.39
N ILE A 60 -9.54 -2.71 -1.54
CA ILE A 60 -9.05 -3.99 -2.03
C ILE A 60 -8.46 -4.74 -0.83
N LEU A 61 -9.07 -5.87 -0.49
CA LEU A 61 -8.61 -6.74 0.59
C LEU A 61 -7.60 -7.73 0.05
N ILE A 62 -6.43 -7.74 0.66
CA ILE A 62 -5.36 -8.71 0.41
C ILE A 62 -5.32 -9.63 1.63
N PRO A 63 -5.81 -10.87 1.51
CA PRO A 63 -5.92 -11.78 2.64
C PRO A 63 -4.56 -12.29 3.09
N GLU A 64 -4.57 -13.12 4.13
CA GLU A 64 -3.39 -13.87 4.54
C GLU A 64 -2.82 -14.70 3.41
N GLY A 65 -1.50 -14.65 3.23
CA GLY A 65 -0.79 -15.41 2.20
C GLY A 65 0.36 -14.65 1.57
N THR A 66 0.94 -15.28 0.56
CA THR A 66 2.04 -14.73 -0.24
C THR A 66 1.56 -14.47 -1.66
N PHE A 67 1.80 -13.26 -2.14
CA PHE A 67 1.37 -12.77 -3.44
C PHE A 67 2.57 -12.22 -4.20
N ARG A 68 2.90 -12.83 -5.36
CA ARG A 68 4.04 -12.43 -6.17
C ARG A 68 3.69 -11.24 -7.06
N LEU A 69 4.65 -10.33 -7.19
CA LEU A 69 4.56 -9.14 -8.04
C LEU A 69 5.63 -9.20 -9.13
N ASP A 70 5.24 -9.38 -10.39
CA ASP A 70 6.15 -9.28 -11.54
C ASP A 70 6.13 -7.87 -12.17
N SER A 71 5.15 -7.05 -11.82
CA SER A 71 5.09 -5.60 -12.03
C SER A 71 4.66 -4.89 -10.74
N PRO A 72 4.88 -3.57 -10.59
CA PRO A 72 4.41 -2.84 -9.41
C PRO A 72 2.88 -2.80 -9.31
N ILE A 73 2.36 -2.78 -8.08
CA ILE A 73 0.98 -2.33 -7.88
C ILE A 73 0.95 -0.82 -8.09
N GLN A 74 0.22 -0.39 -9.13
CA GLN A 74 0.12 0.99 -9.57
C GLN A 74 -1.07 1.69 -8.90
N LEU A 75 -0.82 2.56 -7.95
CA LEU A 75 -1.85 3.34 -7.28
C LEU A 75 -2.12 4.62 -8.10
N THR A 76 -2.93 4.48 -9.15
CA THR A 76 -3.19 5.50 -10.16
C THR A 76 -4.53 6.19 -9.99
N ARG A 77 -5.25 5.92 -8.92
CA ARG A 77 -6.58 6.50 -8.64
C ARG A 77 -6.66 7.05 -7.23
N ASN A 78 -7.49 8.08 -7.07
CA ASN A 78 -7.80 8.64 -5.77
C ASN A 78 -8.66 7.67 -4.94
N PHE A 79 -8.56 7.78 -3.63
CA PHE A 79 -9.42 7.10 -2.66
C PHE A 79 -9.35 5.56 -2.74
N VAL A 80 -8.19 5.03 -3.14
CA VAL A 80 -7.92 3.58 -3.12
C VAL A 80 -7.39 3.19 -1.74
N THR A 81 -7.99 2.17 -1.14
CA THR A 81 -7.46 1.52 0.05
C THR A 81 -6.97 0.11 -0.30
N LEU A 82 -5.69 -0.17 -0.05
CA LEU A 82 -5.17 -1.55 0.00
C LEU A 82 -5.10 -1.99 1.45
N LYS A 83 -5.81 -3.05 1.80
CA LYS A 83 -5.88 -3.53 3.17
C LYS A 83 -5.47 -4.99 3.27
N GLY A 84 -4.38 -5.23 3.99
CA GLY A 84 -3.95 -6.56 4.41
C GLY A 84 -4.43 -6.93 5.81
N VAL A 85 -3.91 -8.02 6.34
CA VAL A 85 -4.30 -8.58 7.64
C VAL A 85 -3.31 -8.29 8.76
N ASN A 86 -2.17 -7.64 8.49
CA ASN A 86 -1.20 -7.31 9.53
C ASN A 86 -1.78 -6.22 10.44
N ASP A 87 -1.98 -6.52 11.70
CA ASP A 87 -2.52 -5.56 12.66
C ASP A 87 -1.42 -4.66 13.26
N GLU A 88 -0.19 -5.18 13.36
CA GLU A 88 0.95 -4.47 13.95
C GLU A 88 2.25 -4.81 13.21
N ALA A 89 2.86 -3.81 12.56
CA ALA A 89 4.13 -4.00 11.87
C ALA A 89 5.35 -4.07 12.81
N VAL A 90 5.26 -3.45 13.99
CA VAL A 90 6.41 -3.15 14.86
C VAL A 90 6.48 -4.09 16.07
N THR A 91 5.71 -5.14 16.15
CA THR A 91 5.77 -6.05 17.29
C THR A 91 6.36 -7.41 16.94
N ALA A 92 7.26 -7.87 17.78
CA ALA A 92 7.79 -9.24 17.76
C ALA A 92 6.76 -10.28 18.25
N ALA A 93 5.49 -9.95 18.27
CA ALA A 93 4.46 -10.82 18.80
C ALA A 93 4.08 -11.92 17.82
N ALA A 94 3.62 -13.01 18.36
CA ALA A 94 3.35 -14.28 17.70
C ALA A 94 2.13 -14.30 16.74
N ASP A 95 1.63 -13.18 16.25
CA ASP A 95 0.65 -13.20 15.18
C ASP A 95 1.37 -13.45 13.86
N THR A 96 1.16 -14.62 13.33
CA THR A 96 1.81 -15.10 12.11
C THR A 96 0.98 -14.80 10.85
N ARG A 97 -0.16 -14.12 10.99
CA ARG A 97 -1.00 -13.77 9.85
C ARG A 97 -0.43 -12.57 9.12
N GLU A 98 0.04 -12.79 7.92
CA GLU A 98 0.63 -11.75 7.09
C GLU A 98 0.05 -11.77 5.68
N SER A 99 -0.25 -10.59 5.16
CA SER A 99 -0.46 -10.36 3.73
C SER A 99 0.86 -9.93 3.12
N ARG A 100 1.55 -10.85 2.45
CA ARG A 100 2.90 -10.67 1.93
C ARG A 100 2.89 -10.40 0.44
N LEU A 101 3.37 -9.24 0.04
CA LEU A 101 3.62 -8.89 -1.35
C LEU A 101 5.11 -9.07 -1.64
N VAL A 102 5.44 -10.06 -2.47
CA VAL A 102 6.84 -10.48 -2.74
C VAL A 102 7.23 -10.09 -4.15
N LEU A 103 8.32 -9.35 -4.29
CA LEU A 103 8.84 -8.95 -5.60
C LEU A 103 9.35 -10.18 -6.36
N GLY A 104 8.75 -10.47 -7.50
CA GLY A 104 9.27 -11.37 -8.53
C GLY A 104 10.20 -10.58 -9.48
N ASN A 105 9.63 -10.04 -10.55
CA ASN A 105 10.35 -9.17 -11.48
C ASN A 105 10.14 -7.66 -11.21
N ALA A 106 9.14 -7.29 -10.42
CA ALA A 106 8.83 -5.91 -10.12
C ALA A 106 10.04 -5.16 -9.51
N GLU A 107 10.18 -3.88 -9.83
CA GLU A 107 11.16 -2.97 -9.26
C GLU A 107 10.66 -2.34 -7.94
N TYR A 108 9.35 -2.09 -7.86
CA TYR A 108 8.66 -1.55 -6.70
C TYR A 108 7.54 -2.49 -6.27
N ALA A 109 7.25 -2.58 -4.97
CA ALA A 109 6.03 -3.25 -4.54
C ALA A 109 4.81 -2.35 -4.76
N LEU A 110 4.88 -1.11 -4.28
CA LEU A 110 3.84 -0.10 -4.44
C LEU A 110 4.41 1.12 -5.16
N HIS A 111 3.72 1.58 -6.18
CA HIS A 111 4.11 2.75 -6.95
C HIS A 111 2.94 3.72 -7.08
N VAL A 112 3.12 4.94 -6.60
CA VAL A 112 2.16 6.03 -6.76
C VAL A 112 2.74 7.00 -7.77
N ALA A 113 2.28 6.91 -9.00
CA ALA A 113 2.68 7.81 -10.09
C ALA A 113 1.54 8.77 -10.42
N PRO A 114 1.84 10.02 -10.78
CA PRO A 114 0.81 10.92 -11.29
C PRO A 114 0.26 10.37 -12.61
N VAL A 115 -1.05 10.35 -12.74
CA VAL A 115 -1.70 10.03 -14.01
C VAL A 115 -1.45 11.20 -14.98
N ALA A 116 -1.29 10.89 -16.27
CA ALA A 116 -0.97 11.84 -17.32
C ALA A 116 -1.74 13.18 -17.22
N ASP A 117 -1.05 14.27 -17.55
CA ASP A 117 -1.58 15.62 -17.52
C ASP A 117 -2.93 15.76 -18.23
N ILE A 118 -3.93 16.23 -17.50
CA ILE A 118 -5.14 16.76 -18.09
C ILE A 118 -4.99 18.30 -18.09
N ASP A 119 -4.99 18.92 -19.26
CA ASP A 119 -4.87 20.38 -19.45
C ASP A 119 -3.58 21.00 -18.84
N GLY A 120 -2.45 20.28 -18.91
CA GLY A 120 -1.16 20.77 -18.39
C GLY A 120 -1.07 20.84 -16.87
N ARG A 121 -2.00 20.21 -16.16
CA ARG A 121 -1.95 20.01 -14.72
C ARG A 121 -1.73 18.54 -14.45
N LYS A 122 -0.70 18.22 -13.68
CA LYS A 122 -0.50 16.87 -13.21
C LYS A 122 -1.69 16.45 -12.34
N ASN A 123 -2.31 15.34 -12.69
CA ASN A 123 -3.35 14.75 -11.86
C ASN A 123 -2.70 14.13 -10.62
N ARG A 124 -2.76 14.85 -9.52
CA ARG A 124 -2.31 14.36 -8.23
C ARG A 124 -3.13 13.16 -7.80
N ILE A 125 -2.46 12.12 -7.36
CA ILE A 125 -3.11 11.04 -6.62
C ILE A 125 -3.23 11.46 -5.18
N SER A 126 -4.42 11.32 -4.62
CA SER A 126 -4.76 11.78 -3.29
C SER A 126 -5.71 10.82 -2.58
N GLY A 127 -5.63 10.76 -1.24
CA GLY A 127 -6.54 9.94 -0.44
C GLY A 127 -6.32 8.43 -0.57
N VAL A 128 -5.14 7.99 -0.99
CA VAL A 128 -4.77 6.57 -0.97
C VAL A 128 -4.41 6.18 0.45
N GLU A 129 -4.88 5.00 0.87
CA GLU A 129 -4.48 4.35 2.11
C GLU A 129 -3.90 2.96 1.82
N VAL A 130 -2.79 2.62 2.45
CA VAL A 130 -2.24 1.27 2.47
C VAL A 130 -2.03 0.85 3.92
N ASN A 131 -2.58 -0.29 4.30
CA ASN A 131 -2.59 -0.73 5.68
C ASN A 131 -2.42 -2.24 5.81
N GLY A 132 -1.57 -2.67 6.72
CA GLY A 132 -1.49 -4.07 7.14
C GLY A 132 -0.81 -5.01 6.14
N LEU A 133 0.31 -4.61 5.52
CA LEU A 133 1.04 -5.40 4.53
C LEU A 133 2.48 -5.68 4.95
N THR A 134 3.00 -6.83 4.53
CA THR A 134 4.44 -7.10 4.48
C THR A 134 4.92 -7.01 3.04
N LEU A 135 5.88 -6.13 2.77
CA LEU A 135 6.51 -5.96 1.46
C LEU A 135 7.86 -6.64 1.47
N VAL A 136 8.09 -7.56 0.56
CA VAL A 136 9.30 -8.39 0.54
C VAL A 136 10.08 -8.19 -0.76
N GLY A 137 11.34 -7.83 -0.64
CA GLY A 137 12.26 -7.67 -1.75
C GLY A 137 12.66 -9.01 -2.37
N LYS A 138 13.42 -8.94 -3.44
CA LYS A 138 13.96 -10.09 -4.17
C LYS A 138 15.46 -10.22 -4.00
N GLY A 139 15.99 -11.43 -4.27
CA GLY A 139 17.43 -11.69 -4.22
C GLY A 139 18.02 -11.35 -2.84
N ASP A 140 19.19 -10.74 -2.85
CA ASP A 140 19.87 -10.23 -1.66
C ASP A 140 19.64 -8.71 -1.58
N HIS A 141 18.57 -8.30 -0.89
CA HIS A 141 18.15 -6.90 -0.73
C HIS A 141 18.00 -6.15 -2.06
N GLN A 142 17.03 -6.55 -2.86
CA GLN A 142 16.72 -5.85 -4.13
C GLN A 142 15.28 -5.36 -4.15
N GLY A 143 15.07 -4.25 -4.87
CA GLY A 143 13.77 -3.62 -5.06
C GLY A 143 13.47 -2.54 -4.04
N THR A 144 12.36 -1.87 -4.25
CA THR A 144 11.86 -0.77 -3.41
C THR A 144 10.47 -1.12 -2.88
N GLY A 145 10.23 -0.90 -1.60
CA GLY A 145 8.93 -1.15 -0.99
C GLY A 145 7.87 -0.18 -1.52
N ILE A 146 8.03 1.10 -1.21
CA ILE A 146 7.09 2.15 -1.60
C ILE A 146 7.82 3.24 -2.36
N TYR A 147 7.34 3.56 -3.56
CA TYR A 147 7.79 4.70 -4.33
C TYR A 147 6.62 5.64 -4.62
N VAL A 148 6.73 6.90 -4.16
CA VAL A 148 5.77 7.97 -4.44
C VAL A 148 6.45 9.04 -5.26
N GLU A 149 5.93 9.28 -6.47
CA GLU A 149 6.44 10.31 -7.37
C GLU A 149 5.90 11.70 -7.04
N HIS A 150 6.44 12.71 -7.73
CA HIS A 150 6.13 14.12 -7.56
C HIS A 150 4.64 14.45 -7.59
N ASP A 151 4.28 15.49 -6.86
CA ASP A 151 2.96 16.13 -6.85
C ASP A 151 1.81 15.28 -6.25
N ASN A 152 2.06 14.06 -5.77
CA ASN A 152 1.06 13.27 -5.04
C ASN A 152 0.95 13.76 -3.60
N ASP A 153 -0.26 13.74 -3.03
CA ASP A 153 -0.51 14.27 -1.71
C ASP A 153 -1.55 13.47 -0.90
N ARG A 154 -1.55 13.70 0.44
CA ARG A 154 -2.53 13.09 1.36
C ARG A 154 -2.65 11.58 1.22
N LEU A 155 -1.50 10.90 1.20
CA LEU A 155 -1.43 9.45 1.19
C LEU A 155 -1.07 8.95 2.59
N HIS A 156 -1.61 7.80 2.94
CA HIS A 156 -1.46 7.21 4.26
C HIS A 156 -0.95 5.78 4.15
N PHE A 157 0.15 5.49 4.82
CA PHE A 157 0.77 4.17 4.88
C PHE A 157 0.90 3.74 6.33
N PHE A 158 0.21 2.67 6.71
CA PHE A 158 0.12 2.21 8.10
C PHE A 158 0.43 0.72 8.24
N ASN A 159 1.04 0.32 9.36
CA ASN A 159 1.25 -1.10 9.69
C ASN A 159 1.94 -1.87 8.56
N ILE A 160 3.02 -1.33 8.03
CA ILE A 160 3.76 -1.93 6.92
C ILE A 160 5.10 -2.42 7.41
N LYS A 161 5.37 -3.70 7.18
CA LYS A 161 6.67 -4.31 7.37
C LYS A 161 7.40 -4.43 6.04
N MET A 162 8.70 -4.19 6.03
CA MET A 162 9.55 -4.33 4.85
C MET A 162 10.70 -5.27 5.15
N GLU A 163 10.86 -6.27 4.30
CA GLU A 163 11.88 -7.31 4.45
C GLU A 163 12.72 -7.41 3.17
N ASN A 164 14.02 -7.58 3.33
CA ASN A 164 14.95 -7.89 2.23
C ASN A 164 14.88 -6.89 1.06
N MET A 165 14.73 -5.58 1.35
CA MET A 165 14.62 -4.54 0.32
C MET A 165 15.94 -3.76 0.16
N TYR A 166 16.22 -3.29 -1.06
CA TYR A 166 17.29 -2.29 -1.25
C TYR A 166 16.87 -0.93 -0.72
N GLN A 167 15.66 -0.48 -1.05
CA GLN A 167 15.08 0.77 -0.57
C GLN A 167 13.73 0.49 0.09
N GLY A 168 13.56 0.88 1.33
CA GLY A 168 12.27 0.79 2.00
C GLY A 168 11.25 1.74 1.38
N ILE A 169 11.43 3.04 1.61
CA ILE A 169 10.51 4.08 1.13
C ILE A 169 11.26 5.16 0.38
N LYS A 170 10.72 5.58 -0.77
CA LYS A 170 11.20 6.70 -1.56
C LYS A 170 10.06 7.67 -1.85
N LEU A 171 10.18 8.90 -1.35
CA LEU A 171 9.23 9.99 -1.58
C LEU A 171 9.93 11.09 -2.38
N GLN A 172 9.37 11.48 -3.52
CA GLN A 172 9.94 12.54 -4.36
C GLN A 172 8.94 13.68 -4.55
N GLY A 173 9.18 14.81 -3.89
CA GLY A 173 8.38 16.03 -4.06
C GLY A 173 6.90 15.87 -3.78
N CYS A 174 6.53 14.98 -2.87
CA CYS A 174 5.15 14.73 -2.48
C CYS A 174 4.81 15.39 -1.15
N ASP A 175 3.54 15.73 -0.94
CA ASP A 175 3.09 16.54 0.17
C ASP A 175 2.09 15.82 1.06
N ALA A 176 2.15 16.11 2.38
CA ALA A 176 1.19 15.63 3.37
C ALA A 176 1.06 14.08 3.39
N ILE A 177 2.19 13.38 3.22
CA ILE A 177 2.24 11.92 3.36
C ILE A 177 2.35 11.55 4.83
N THR A 178 1.53 10.59 5.26
CA THR A 178 1.63 10.02 6.61
C THR A 178 2.17 8.61 6.55
N LEU A 179 3.27 8.37 7.27
CA LEU A 179 3.86 7.06 7.50
C LEU A 179 3.73 6.75 8.99
N ALA A 180 3.00 5.71 9.36
CA ALA A 180 2.84 5.37 10.77
C ALA A 180 2.94 3.85 11.00
N ARG A 181 3.69 3.46 12.03
CA ARG A 181 3.92 2.06 12.35
C ARG A 181 4.53 1.30 11.18
N ILE A 182 5.61 1.87 10.63
CA ILE A 182 6.42 1.24 9.59
C ILE A 182 7.59 0.53 10.24
N ASP A 183 7.80 -0.73 9.91
CA ASP A 183 9.03 -1.46 10.22
C ASP A 183 9.80 -1.72 8.92
N ALA A 184 10.86 -0.95 8.72
CA ALA A 184 11.79 -1.10 7.61
C ALA A 184 13.20 -1.34 8.15
N THR A 185 13.37 -2.37 8.97
CA THR A 185 14.65 -2.69 9.62
C THR A 185 15.52 -3.63 8.79
N ASP A 186 14.91 -4.46 7.94
CA ASP A 186 15.62 -5.37 7.03
C ASP A 186 15.70 -4.79 5.61
N VAL A 187 16.33 -3.61 5.50
CA VAL A 187 16.51 -2.90 4.23
C VAL A 187 17.92 -2.32 4.14
N VAL A 188 18.44 -2.10 2.94
CA VAL A 188 19.74 -1.41 2.77
C VAL A 188 19.58 0.08 3.05
N ASN A 189 18.60 0.73 2.44
CA ASN A 189 18.25 2.13 2.71
C ASN A 189 16.82 2.20 3.26
N GLY A 190 16.64 2.85 4.41
CA GLY A 190 15.35 2.94 5.08
C GLY A 190 14.39 3.86 4.34
N ILE A 191 14.50 5.17 4.57
CA ILE A 191 13.63 6.16 3.95
C ILE A 191 14.43 7.26 3.24
N ASP A 192 14.00 7.60 2.02
CA ASP A 192 14.51 8.73 1.24
C ASP A 192 13.36 9.69 0.93
N MET A 193 13.32 10.84 1.61
CA MET A 193 12.42 11.95 1.33
C MET A 193 13.18 13.04 0.62
N ASN A 194 12.93 13.22 -0.66
CA ASN A 194 13.58 14.24 -1.48
C ASN A 194 12.59 15.32 -1.90
N GLY A 195 12.64 16.46 -1.23
CA GLY A 195 11.68 17.54 -1.40
C GLY A 195 10.33 17.27 -0.70
N GLY A 196 9.31 18.03 -1.10
CA GLY A 196 7.97 17.94 -0.51
C GLY A 196 7.84 18.65 0.83
N ILE A 197 6.60 18.80 1.28
CA ILE A 197 6.26 19.51 2.52
C ILE A 197 5.22 18.75 3.35
N GLN A 198 5.23 18.99 4.67
CA GLN A 198 4.22 18.48 5.60
C GLN A 198 4.11 16.94 5.64
N ASN A 199 5.17 16.23 5.32
CA ASN A 199 5.20 14.79 5.49
C ASN A 199 5.41 14.45 6.97
N MET A 200 4.74 13.41 7.44
CA MET A 200 4.79 12.98 8.83
C MET A 200 5.18 11.50 8.93
N VAL A 201 6.16 11.23 9.78
CA VAL A 201 6.54 9.86 10.15
C VAL A 201 6.36 9.71 11.65
N THR A 202 5.67 8.66 12.08
CA THR A 202 5.43 8.43 13.51
C THR A 202 5.43 6.95 13.86
N ASN A 203 5.87 6.63 15.08
CA ASN A 203 5.90 5.27 15.61
C ASN A 203 6.51 4.24 14.64
N SER A 204 7.59 4.62 13.95
CA SER A 204 8.19 3.84 12.89
C SER A 204 9.66 3.57 13.17
N VAL A 205 10.16 2.44 12.68
CA VAL A 205 11.56 2.04 12.81
C VAL A 205 12.14 1.86 11.42
N PHE A 206 13.24 2.53 11.17
CA PHE A 206 14.01 2.38 9.94
C PHE A 206 15.40 1.87 10.29
N GLY A 207 15.83 0.84 9.60
CA GLY A 207 17.17 0.31 9.69
C GLY A 207 18.01 0.63 8.47
N SER A 208 19.22 0.13 8.50
CA SER A 208 20.14 0.13 7.36
C SER A 208 21.02 -1.09 7.52
N THR A 209 20.93 -1.99 6.57
CA THR A 209 21.84 -3.12 6.44
C THR A 209 22.94 -2.80 5.43
N GLN A 210 23.99 -3.60 5.36
CA GLN A 210 25.06 -3.51 4.34
C GLN A 210 25.69 -2.11 4.17
N GLY A 211 25.66 -1.26 5.21
CA GLY A 211 26.28 0.06 5.17
C GLY A 211 25.49 1.13 4.38
N GLY A 212 24.20 0.91 4.15
CA GLY A 212 23.31 1.88 3.52
C GLY A 212 22.93 3.06 4.43
N VAL A 213 21.85 3.77 4.09
CA VAL A 213 21.38 4.97 4.78
C VAL A 213 20.02 4.73 5.44
N THR A 214 19.96 4.90 6.76
CA THR A 214 18.69 4.74 7.50
C THR A 214 17.63 5.76 7.08
N ALA A 215 18.02 7.04 6.99
CA ALA A 215 17.10 8.10 6.57
C ALA A 215 17.83 9.21 5.84
N ARG A 216 17.28 9.67 4.72
CA ARG A 216 17.67 10.89 4.02
C ARG A 216 16.42 11.74 3.88
N ILE A 217 16.47 12.97 4.39
CA ILE A 217 15.31 13.84 4.47
C ILE A 217 15.69 15.23 4.01
N SER A 218 14.97 15.73 3.02
CA SER A 218 15.02 17.11 2.56
C SER A 218 13.60 17.62 2.30
N GLY A 219 13.42 18.93 2.25
CA GLY A 219 12.12 19.57 2.10
C GLY A 219 11.75 20.42 3.31
N GLU A 220 10.57 21.01 3.30
CA GLU A 220 10.13 21.95 4.32
C GLU A 220 9.02 21.34 5.21
N SER A 221 9.05 21.70 6.51
CA SER A 221 7.99 21.34 7.47
C SER A 221 7.70 19.82 7.57
N ASN A 222 8.69 18.97 7.36
CA ASN A 222 8.55 17.54 7.60
C ASN A 222 8.70 17.23 9.09
N LEU A 223 7.86 16.37 9.64
CA LEU A 223 7.86 15.92 11.03
C LEU A 223 8.24 14.45 11.12
N ILE A 224 9.22 14.12 11.97
CA ILE A 224 9.70 12.74 12.16
C ILE A 224 9.76 12.42 13.64
#